data_b901f3b6f6c76733cf4357db72b1c3d9
#
_entry.id   b901f3b6f6c76733cf4357db72b1c3d9
#
_cell.length_a   1.000
_cell.length_b   1.000
_cell.length_c   1.000
_cell.angle_alpha   90.00
_cell.angle_beta   90.00
_cell.angle_gamma   90.00
#
_symmetry.space_group_name_H-M   'P 1'
#
loop_
_entity.id
_entity.type
_entity.pdbx_description
1 polymer ?
#
loop_
_entity_poly.entity_id
_entity_poly.type
_entity_poly.pdbx_seq_one_letter_code
_entity_poly.pdbx_strand_id
1 'polypeptide(L)'
;MMCDLLLGAMIPLSINTIISDGEWKFGDIGCTISGFAITAANCAANWALCLVSVERYLAILYPFNHSVYVQYVKYISIVLWFFVLAHNSVMLHYDDAFILIEDMYMCGPNIRSYPLYIVLLNLFDLVLPNIIIVYTYIKIHKEVQRHNREIAVNTLRSTSTKGDDLDMNSSTEWKAALVIIAIVGVFNVCWIPFGVGMLAYAL
;
A
#
# COMPACT_ATOMS: atom_id res chain seq x y z
N MET A 1 -7.82 6.08 3.23
CA MET A 1 -8.49 7.18 3.94
C MET A 1 -7.80 7.59 5.25
N MET A 2 -7.70 6.74 6.33
CA MET A 2 -7.02 7.19 7.56
C MET A 2 -5.55 7.53 7.34
N CYS A 3 -4.79 6.71 6.61
CA CYS A 3 -3.39 6.98 6.26
C CYS A 3 -3.24 8.30 5.49
N ASP A 4 -4.11 8.53 4.50
CA ASP A 4 -4.08 9.73 3.66
C ASP A 4 -4.38 11.00 4.46
N LEU A 5 -5.31 10.91 5.43
CA LEU A 5 -5.59 12.01 6.36
C LEU A 5 -4.40 12.31 7.26
N LEU A 6 -3.72 11.28 7.78
CA LEU A 6 -2.51 11.45 8.59
C LEU A 6 -1.39 12.08 7.77
N LEU A 7 -1.13 11.59 6.55
CA LEU A 7 -0.14 12.17 5.66
C LEU A 7 -0.50 13.60 5.30
N GLY A 8 -1.76 13.88 4.98
CA GLY A 8 -2.24 15.24 4.71
C GLY A 8 -2.07 16.20 5.88
N ALA A 9 -2.25 15.71 7.13
CA ALA A 9 -2.04 16.51 8.33
C ALA A 9 -0.56 16.88 8.58
N MET A 10 0.39 16.13 7.96
CA MET A 10 1.83 16.43 8.07
C MET A 10 2.31 17.45 7.03
N ILE A 11 1.57 17.69 5.94
CA ILE A 11 1.93 18.66 4.89
C ILE A 11 2.16 20.08 5.44
N PRO A 12 1.33 20.64 6.35
CA PRO A 12 1.57 21.95 6.91
C PRO A 12 2.90 22.11 7.64
N LEU A 13 3.41 21.02 8.26
CA LEU A 13 4.71 21.03 8.93
C LEU A 13 5.84 21.19 7.91
N SER A 14 5.79 20.44 6.81
CA SER A 14 6.76 20.55 5.71
C SER A 14 6.71 21.93 5.04
N ILE A 15 5.52 22.47 4.82
CA ILE A 15 5.35 23.84 4.28
C ILE A 15 6.00 24.87 5.21
N ASN A 16 5.80 24.74 6.52
CA ASN A 16 6.43 25.65 7.50
C ASN A 16 7.96 25.58 7.43
N THR A 17 8.53 24.38 7.29
CA THR A 17 9.98 24.18 7.15
C THR A 17 10.51 24.84 5.87
N ILE A 18 9.79 24.72 4.74
CA ILE A 18 10.17 25.38 3.48
C ILE A 18 10.16 26.91 3.64
N ILE A 19 9.11 27.49 4.25
CA ILE A 19 8.97 28.93 4.45
C ILE A 19 10.06 29.46 5.43
N SER A 20 10.56 28.59 6.30
CA SER A 20 11.59 28.90 7.29
C SER A 20 13.02 28.63 6.80
N ASP A 21 13.26 28.69 5.48
CA ASP A 21 14.57 28.47 4.85
C ASP A 21 15.21 27.11 5.21
N GLY A 22 14.39 26.08 5.41
CA GLY A 22 14.83 24.74 5.77
C GLY A 22 14.97 24.48 7.28
N GLU A 23 14.69 25.45 8.13
CA GLU A 23 14.76 25.27 9.57
C GLU A 23 13.54 24.58 10.14
N TRP A 24 13.76 23.50 10.88
CA TRP A 24 12.70 22.80 11.62
C TRP A 24 12.42 23.50 12.95
N LYS A 25 11.24 24.12 13.08
CA LYS A 25 10.89 24.93 14.26
C LYS A 25 10.13 24.18 15.36
N PHE A 26 9.80 22.91 15.15
CA PHE A 26 8.94 22.16 16.08
C PHE A 26 9.73 21.31 17.10
N GLY A 27 11.06 21.48 17.16
CA GLY A 27 11.95 20.77 18.07
C GLY A 27 12.08 19.26 17.74
N ASP A 28 12.94 18.57 18.48
CA ASP A 28 13.26 17.15 18.26
C ASP A 28 12.08 16.23 18.48
N ILE A 29 11.25 16.51 19.51
CA ILE A 29 10.03 15.75 19.78
C ILE A 29 9.04 15.87 18.61
N GLY A 30 8.86 17.07 18.06
CA GLY A 30 8.01 17.30 16.90
C GLY A 30 8.52 16.55 15.66
N CYS A 31 9.84 16.50 15.46
CA CYS A 31 10.46 15.75 14.39
C CYS A 31 10.24 14.23 14.55
N THR A 32 10.44 13.71 15.74
CA THR A 32 10.21 12.29 16.05
C THR A 32 8.76 11.89 15.83
N ILE A 33 7.79 12.68 16.33
CA ILE A 33 6.37 12.38 16.17
C ILE A 33 5.96 12.42 14.70
N SER A 34 6.38 13.48 13.96
CA SER A 34 6.02 13.61 12.54
C SER A 34 6.67 12.53 11.68
N GLY A 35 7.96 12.26 11.89
CA GLY A 35 8.69 11.21 11.19
C GLY A 35 8.09 9.81 11.44
N PHE A 36 7.77 9.49 12.70
CA PHE A 36 7.09 8.26 13.07
C PHE A 36 5.71 8.15 12.41
N ALA A 37 4.90 9.22 12.48
CA ALA A 37 3.55 9.23 11.92
C ALA A 37 3.56 9.02 10.40
N ILE A 38 4.46 9.69 9.68
CA ILE A 38 4.63 9.55 8.22
C ILE A 38 5.05 8.13 7.88
N THR A 39 6.05 7.58 8.56
CA THR A 39 6.57 6.24 8.31
C THR A 39 5.50 5.17 8.56
N ALA A 40 4.85 5.21 9.72
CA ALA A 40 3.79 4.28 10.07
C ALA A 40 2.58 4.37 9.11
N ALA A 41 2.18 5.59 8.70
CA ALA A 41 1.09 5.78 7.75
C ALA A 41 1.42 5.20 6.37
N ASN A 42 2.66 5.37 5.88
CA ASN A 42 3.11 4.79 4.61
C ASN A 42 3.15 3.26 4.66
N CYS A 43 3.68 2.67 5.72
CA CYS A 43 3.69 1.21 5.92
C CYS A 43 2.26 0.66 5.95
N ALA A 44 1.37 1.29 6.73
CA ALA A 44 -0.02 0.89 6.83
C ALA A 44 -0.77 1.03 5.49
N ALA A 45 -0.49 2.07 4.69
CA ALA A 45 -1.08 2.24 3.36
C ALA A 45 -0.69 1.13 2.39
N ASN A 46 0.59 0.74 2.37
CA ASN A 46 1.08 -0.37 1.54
C ASN A 46 0.40 -1.70 1.89
N TRP A 47 0.32 -2.03 3.16
CA TRP A 47 -0.34 -3.24 3.62
C TRP A 47 -1.85 -3.20 3.38
N ALA A 48 -2.49 -2.04 3.50
CA ALA A 48 -3.91 -1.88 3.18
C ALA A 48 -4.19 -2.15 1.69
N LEU A 49 -3.33 -1.64 0.78
CA LEU A 49 -3.42 -1.96 -0.66
C LEU A 49 -3.23 -3.45 -0.93
N CYS A 50 -2.30 -4.09 -0.22
CA CYS A 50 -2.09 -5.54 -0.30
C CYS A 50 -3.35 -6.30 0.13
N LEU A 51 -3.97 -5.95 1.27
CA LEU A 51 -5.19 -6.59 1.75
C LEU A 51 -6.37 -6.42 0.78
N VAL A 52 -6.54 -5.23 0.20
CA VAL A 52 -7.57 -4.98 -0.82
C VAL A 52 -7.32 -5.86 -2.04
N SER A 53 -6.08 -6.03 -2.47
CA SER A 53 -5.72 -6.89 -3.60
C SER A 53 -6.03 -8.36 -3.33
N VAL A 54 -5.75 -8.84 -2.12
CA VAL A 54 -6.08 -10.21 -1.67
C VAL A 54 -7.58 -10.39 -1.56
N GLU A 55 -8.31 -9.43 -1.02
CA GLU A 55 -9.78 -9.48 -0.91
C GLU A 55 -10.42 -9.59 -2.30
N ARG A 56 -9.97 -8.82 -3.28
CA ARG A 56 -10.44 -8.92 -4.66
C ARG A 56 -10.10 -10.25 -5.31
N TYR A 57 -8.92 -10.77 -5.07
CA TYR A 57 -8.52 -12.09 -5.53
C TYR A 57 -9.46 -13.18 -4.99
N LEU A 58 -9.78 -13.15 -3.70
CA LEU A 58 -10.69 -14.10 -3.06
C LEU A 58 -12.13 -13.95 -3.56
N ALA A 59 -12.60 -12.71 -3.77
CA ALA A 59 -13.93 -12.43 -4.29
C ALA A 59 -14.16 -13.02 -5.70
N ILE A 60 -13.14 -12.92 -6.55
CA ILE A 60 -13.22 -13.41 -7.95
C ILE A 60 -13.09 -14.94 -8.03
N LEU A 61 -12.15 -15.53 -7.27
CA LEU A 61 -11.91 -16.97 -7.35
C LEU A 61 -12.88 -17.81 -6.49
N TYR A 62 -13.39 -17.23 -5.39
CA TYR A 62 -14.23 -17.96 -4.43
C TYR A 62 -15.51 -17.18 -4.08
N PRO A 63 -16.37 -16.87 -5.06
CA PRO A 63 -17.54 -15.99 -4.87
C PRO A 63 -18.53 -16.49 -3.80
N PHE A 64 -18.67 -17.79 -3.63
CA PHE A 64 -19.62 -18.40 -2.67
C PHE A 64 -19.23 -18.18 -1.20
N ASN A 65 -17.96 -17.93 -0.90
CA ASN A 65 -17.45 -17.72 0.47
C ASN A 65 -17.08 -16.26 0.75
N HIS A 66 -17.45 -15.34 -0.13
CA HIS A 66 -17.03 -13.93 -0.05
C HIS A 66 -17.41 -13.27 1.28
N SER A 67 -18.62 -13.49 1.81
CA SER A 67 -19.06 -12.91 3.09
C SER A 67 -18.18 -13.32 4.27
N VAL A 68 -17.67 -14.54 4.26
CA VAL A 68 -16.76 -15.05 5.30
C VAL A 68 -15.38 -14.38 5.15
N TYR A 69 -14.85 -14.29 3.95
CA TYR A 69 -13.55 -13.66 3.69
C TYR A 69 -13.53 -12.17 4.06
N VAL A 70 -14.60 -11.43 3.78
CA VAL A 70 -14.71 -10.01 4.16
C VAL A 70 -14.60 -9.81 5.67
N GLN A 71 -15.17 -10.70 6.48
CA GLN A 71 -15.02 -10.63 7.93
C GLN A 71 -13.56 -10.85 8.35
N TYR A 72 -12.89 -11.87 7.80
CA TYR A 72 -11.47 -12.12 8.08
C TYR A 72 -10.58 -10.96 7.68
N VAL A 73 -10.81 -10.34 6.52
CA VAL A 73 -10.04 -9.17 6.07
C VAL A 73 -10.16 -8.01 7.05
N LYS A 74 -11.34 -7.77 7.63
CA LYS A 74 -11.51 -6.74 8.68
C LYS A 74 -10.67 -7.01 9.93
N TYR A 75 -10.69 -8.24 10.43
CA TYR A 75 -9.86 -8.62 11.59
C TYR A 75 -8.37 -8.53 11.27
N ILE A 76 -7.95 -9.03 10.12
CA ILE A 76 -6.57 -8.95 9.66
C ILE A 76 -6.14 -7.48 9.55
N SER A 77 -6.99 -6.57 9.05
CA SER A 77 -6.69 -5.14 8.99
C SER A 77 -6.39 -4.55 10.36
N ILE A 78 -7.17 -4.90 11.38
CA ILE A 78 -6.95 -4.41 12.76
C ILE A 78 -5.62 -4.94 13.30
N VAL A 79 -5.37 -6.24 13.18
CA VAL A 79 -4.12 -6.87 13.62
C VAL A 79 -2.93 -6.25 12.91
N LEU A 80 -3.06 -5.98 11.63
CA LEU A 80 -2.01 -5.37 10.81
C LEU A 80 -1.69 -3.95 11.25
N TRP A 81 -2.68 -3.14 11.62
CA TRP A 81 -2.45 -1.82 12.19
C TRP A 81 -1.64 -1.90 13.48
N PHE A 82 -2.02 -2.80 14.42
CA PHE A 82 -1.24 -3.01 15.63
C PHE A 82 0.18 -3.48 15.34
N PHE A 83 0.33 -4.37 14.37
CA PHE A 83 1.63 -4.87 13.96
C PHE A 83 2.53 -3.76 13.38
N VAL A 84 2.00 -2.94 12.45
CA VAL A 84 2.72 -1.81 11.86
C VAL A 84 3.14 -0.80 12.93
N LEU A 85 2.25 -0.46 13.85
CA LEU A 85 2.59 0.45 14.93
C LEU A 85 3.66 -0.15 15.86
N ALA A 86 3.54 -1.41 16.22
CA ALA A 86 4.46 -2.08 17.13
C ALA A 86 5.88 -2.16 16.56
N HIS A 87 6.03 -2.61 15.31
CA HIS A 87 7.38 -2.74 14.74
C HIS A 87 8.01 -1.38 14.41
N ASN A 88 7.22 -0.38 13.96
CA ASN A 88 7.74 0.97 13.78
C ASN A 88 8.12 1.63 15.13
N SER A 89 7.44 1.29 16.23
CA SER A 89 7.76 1.81 17.57
C SER A 89 9.15 1.38 18.07
N VAL A 90 9.72 0.32 17.51
CA VAL A 90 11.10 -0.09 17.82
C VAL A 90 12.09 1.04 17.53
N MET A 91 11.85 1.84 16.48
CA MET A 91 12.68 3.00 16.17
C MET A 91 12.71 4.04 17.30
N LEU A 92 11.62 4.18 18.08
CA LEU A 92 11.56 5.16 19.17
C LEU A 92 12.48 4.86 20.34
N HIS A 93 13.05 3.64 20.41
CA HIS A 93 14.04 3.25 21.42
C HIS A 93 15.48 3.67 21.09
N TYR A 94 15.69 4.18 19.87
CA TYR A 94 17.01 4.61 19.42
C TYR A 94 17.13 6.12 19.48
N ASP A 95 18.27 6.60 19.94
CA ASP A 95 18.59 8.03 19.93
C ASP A 95 18.71 8.51 18.47
N ASP A 96 18.19 9.71 18.20
CA ASP A 96 18.19 10.31 16.86
C ASP A 96 17.61 9.41 15.76
N ALA A 97 16.60 8.59 16.10
CA ALA A 97 15.95 7.68 15.15
C ALA A 97 15.27 8.39 13.99
N PHE A 98 14.79 9.61 14.23
CA PHE A 98 14.17 10.48 13.23
C PHE A 98 14.89 11.80 13.17
N ILE A 99 15.27 12.21 11.97
CA ILE A 99 16.00 13.46 11.70
C ILE A 99 15.31 14.24 10.59
N LEU A 100 15.58 15.53 10.54
CA LEU A 100 15.18 16.34 9.39
C LEU A 100 15.99 15.92 8.16
N ILE A 101 15.29 15.52 7.11
CA ILE A 101 15.87 15.26 5.79
C ILE A 101 15.80 16.57 5.01
N GLU A 102 16.94 17.28 4.92
CA GLU A 102 17.02 18.62 4.34
C GLU A 102 16.47 18.69 2.92
N ASP A 103 16.80 17.72 2.07
CA ASP A 103 16.34 17.64 0.67
C ASP A 103 14.81 17.49 0.54
N MET A 104 14.13 17.07 1.58
CA MET A 104 12.69 16.81 1.58
C MET A 104 11.88 17.74 2.48
N TYR A 105 12.55 18.57 3.27
CA TYR A 105 11.93 19.46 4.24
C TYR A 105 10.95 18.76 5.19
N MET A 106 11.23 17.50 5.52
CA MET A 106 10.42 16.68 6.43
C MET A 106 11.29 15.81 7.32
N CYS A 107 10.74 15.44 8.48
CA CYS A 107 11.41 14.46 9.33
C CYS A 107 11.16 13.03 8.84
N GLY A 108 12.19 12.23 8.86
CA GLY A 108 12.16 10.84 8.46
C GLY A 108 13.20 9.99 9.19
N PRO A 109 13.20 8.67 8.97
CA PRO A 109 14.11 7.76 9.67
C PRO A 109 15.56 8.07 9.34
N ASN A 110 16.43 8.01 10.37
CA ASN A 110 17.86 8.21 10.25
C ASN A 110 18.55 6.98 9.65
N ILE A 111 18.69 6.97 8.32
CA ILE A 111 19.24 5.84 7.57
C ILE A 111 20.70 5.62 7.87
N ARG A 112 21.47 6.71 8.10
CA ARG A 112 22.92 6.63 8.35
C ARG A 112 23.24 5.91 9.65
N SER A 113 22.43 6.12 10.68
CA SER A 113 22.66 5.49 11.99
C SER A 113 22.16 4.05 12.06
N TYR A 114 21.10 3.71 11.32
CA TYR A 114 20.43 2.40 11.43
C TYR A 114 20.13 1.76 10.06
N PRO A 115 21.13 1.61 9.18
CA PRO A 115 20.93 1.18 7.79
C PRO A 115 20.30 -0.21 7.70
N LEU A 116 20.77 -1.17 8.48
CA LEU A 116 20.25 -2.55 8.46
C LEU A 116 18.76 -2.61 8.84
N TYR A 117 18.38 -1.90 9.89
CA TYR A 117 16.98 -1.88 10.33
C TYR A 117 16.06 -1.27 9.26
N ILE A 118 16.47 -0.18 8.65
CA ILE A 118 15.70 0.51 7.61
C ILE A 118 15.60 -0.34 6.34
N VAL A 119 16.67 -1.04 5.95
CA VAL A 119 16.64 -2.00 4.85
C VAL A 119 15.62 -3.11 5.13
N LEU A 120 15.63 -3.68 6.33
CA LEU A 120 14.68 -4.73 6.72
C LEU A 120 13.24 -4.21 6.74
N LEU A 121 12.99 -2.99 7.23
CA LEU A 121 11.69 -2.34 7.16
C LEU A 121 11.22 -2.19 5.70
N ASN A 122 12.07 -1.67 4.83
CA ASN A 122 11.72 -1.51 3.41
C ASN A 122 11.43 -2.85 2.73
N LEU A 123 12.19 -3.89 3.00
CA LEU A 123 11.94 -5.23 2.46
C LEU A 123 10.58 -5.77 2.93
N PHE A 124 10.23 -5.55 4.19
CA PHE A 124 8.99 -6.05 4.76
C PHE A 124 7.78 -5.18 4.40
N ASP A 125 7.87 -3.86 4.48
CA ASP A 125 6.74 -2.96 4.33
C ASP A 125 6.53 -2.45 2.89
N LEU A 126 7.56 -2.53 2.04
CA LEU A 126 7.46 -2.11 0.64
C LEU A 126 7.54 -3.32 -0.31
N VAL A 127 8.60 -4.11 -0.26
CA VAL A 127 8.85 -5.15 -1.27
C VAL A 127 7.88 -6.30 -1.13
N LEU A 128 7.68 -6.83 0.06
CA LEU A 128 6.80 -7.98 0.31
C LEU A 128 5.33 -7.72 -0.08
N PRO A 129 4.67 -6.62 0.36
CA PRO A 129 3.31 -6.32 -0.07
C PRO A 129 3.18 -6.18 -1.59
N ASN A 130 4.16 -5.54 -2.24
CA ASN A 130 4.14 -5.39 -3.69
C ASN A 130 4.26 -6.71 -4.45
N ILE A 131 5.07 -7.65 -3.98
CA ILE A 131 5.15 -9.00 -4.54
C ILE A 131 3.78 -9.69 -4.46
N ILE A 132 3.11 -9.62 -3.30
CA ILE A 132 1.78 -10.21 -3.10
C ILE A 132 0.76 -9.56 -4.03
N ILE A 133 0.77 -8.23 -4.15
CA ILE A 133 -0.11 -7.48 -5.06
C ILE A 133 0.07 -7.96 -6.51
N VAL A 134 1.31 -7.99 -7.01
CA VAL A 134 1.60 -8.44 -8.38
C VAL A 134 1.15 -9.88 -8.60
N TYR A 135 1.42 -10.77 -7.65
CA TYR A 135 0.98 -12.16 -7.71
C TYR A 135 -0.54 -12.29 -7.80
N THR A 136 -1.29 -11.59 -6.94
CA THR A 136 -2.76 -11.64 -6.93
C THR A 136 -3.33 -11.12 -8.24
N TYR A 137 -2.80 -10.03 -8.80
CA TYR A 137 -3.28 -9.51 -10.08
C TYR A 137 -2.96 -10.40 -11.28
N ILE A 138 -1.81 -11.05 -11.31
CA ILE A 138 -1.52 -12.04 -12.36
C ILE A 138 -2.53 -13.20 -12.30
N LYS A 139 -2.92 -13.64 -11.11
CA LYS A 139 -3.92 -14.69 -10.93
C LYS A 139 -5.31 -14.23 -11.36
N ILE A 140 -5.74 -13.04 -10.92
CA ILE A 140 -7.02 -12.44 -11.33
C ILE A 140 -7.09 -12.33 -12.86
N HIS A 141 -6.05 -11.80 -13.50
CA HIS A 141 -6.01 -11.63 -14.94
C HIS A 141 -6.17 -12.97 -15.69
N LYS A 142 -5.47 -14.00 -15.26
CA LYS A 142 -5.57 -15.34 -15.85
C LYS A 142 -6.97 -15.93 -15.70
N GLU A 143 -7.60 -15.77 -14.55
CA GLU A 143 -8.93 -16.29 -14.28
C GLU A 143 -10.01 -15.59 -15.12
N VAL A 144 -9.94 -14.25 -15.19
CA VAL A 144 -10.85 -13.46 -16.04
C VAL A 144 -10.69 -13.85 -17.52
N GLN A 145 -9.47 -14.02 -18.02
CA GLN A 145 -9.24 -14.49 -19.38
C GLN A 145 -9.82 -15.88 -19.63
N ARG A 146 -9.68 -16.80 -18.65
CA ARG A 146 -10.25 -18.14 -18.74
C ARG A 146 -11.77 -18.07 -18.85
N HIS A 147 -12.39 -17.31 -17.96
CA HIS A 147 -13.86 -17.16 -17.94
C HIS A 147 -14.40 -16.53 -19.23
N ASN A 148 -13.76 -15.50 -19.74
CA ASN A 148 -14.14 -14.88 -21.02
C ASN A 148 -14.02 -15.84 -22.21
N ARG A 149 -13.02 -16.72 -22.22
CA ARG A 149 -12.89 -17.76 -23.27
C ARG A 149 -14.01 -18.80 -23.17
N GLU A 150 -14.37 -19.24 -21.95
CA GLU A 150 -15.45 -20.18 -21.72
C GLU A 150 -16.81 -19.61 -22.18
N ILE A 151 -17.08 -18.33 -21.88
CA ILE A 151 -18.27 -17.63 -22.35
C ILE A 151 -18.29 -17.57 -23.88
N ALA A 152 -17.19 -17.13 -24.52
CA ALA A 152 -17.11 -17.03 -25.99
C ALA A 152 -17.37 -18.38 -26.66
N VAL A 153 -16.82 -19.47 -26.14
CA VAL A 153 -17.05 -20.82 -26.66
C VAL A 153 -18.52 -21.26 -26.49
N ASN A 154 -19.10 -20.97 -25.31
CA ASN A 154 -20.49 -21.35 -25.03
C ASN A 154 -21.49 -20.51 -25.84
N THR A 155 -21.19 -19.22 -26.07
CA THR A 155 -22.02 -18.34 -26.95
C THR A 155 -22.01 -18.81 -28.40
N LEU A 156 -20.87 -19.26 -28.90
CA LEU A 156 -20.78 -19.86 -30.24
C LEU A 156 -21.54 -21.18 -30.35
N ARG A 157 -21.75 -21.89 -29.23
CA ARG A 157 -22.43 -23.21 -29.18
C ARG A 157 -23.93 -23.09 -28.92
N SER A 158 -24.40 -21.99 -28.37
CA SER A 158 -25.79 -21.76 -27.98
C SER A 158 -26.34 -20.55 -28.72
N THR A 159 -27.30 -20.78 -29.63
CA THR A 159 -28.11 -19.72 -30.29
C THR A 159 -29.20 -19.15 -29.36
N SER A 160 -29.01 -19.11 -28.05
CA SER A 160 -30.06 -18.72 -27.10
C SER A 160 -29.61 -17.56 -26.18
N THR A 161 -30.47 -16.57 -26.15
CA THR A 161 -30.52 -15.28 -25.49
C THR A 161 -30.48 -15.28 -23.95
N LYS A 162 -29.46 -15.80 -23.30
CA LYS A 162 -29.33 -15.75 -21.82
C LYS A 162 -27.96 -15.30 -21.31
N GLY A 163 -27.25 -14.48 -22.08
CA GLY A 163 -25.88 -14.06 -21.82
C GLY A 163 -25.72 -12.71 -21.10
N ASP A 164 -26.74 -11.83 -21.12
CA ASP A 164 -26.51 -10.41 -20.80
C ASP A 164 -26.24 -10.13 -19.31
N ASP A 165 -26.87 -10.84 -18.38
CA ASP A 165 -26.72 -10.56 -16.93
C ASP A 165 -25.38 -11.07 -16.34
N LEU A 166 -24.85 -12.19 -16.86
CA LEU A 166 -23.57 -12.73 -16.42
C LEU A 166 -22.38 -11.94 -16.96
N ASP A 167 -22.53 -11.41 -18.16
CA ASP A 167 -21.48 -10.60 -18.83
C ASP A 167 -21.33 -9.22 -18.15
N MET A 168 -22.43 -8.63 -17.68
CA MET A 168 -22.44 -7.33 -17.01
C MET A 168 -21.75 -7.39 -15.62
N ASN A 169 -21.93 -8.46 -14.86
CA ASN A 169 -21.29 -8.62 -13.54
C ASN A 169 -19.78 -8.87 -13.68
N SER A 170 -19.36 -9.71 -14.59
CA SER A 170 -17.94 -9.98 -14.92
C SER A 170 -17.21 -8.69 -15.38
N SER A 171 -17.86 -7.86 -16.21
CA SER A 171 -17.27 -6.61 -16.69
C SER A 171 -17.10 -5.58 -15.59
N THR A 172 -17.98 -5.55 -14.60
CA THR A 172 -17.92 -4.61 -13.46
C THR A 172 -16.78 -4.97 -12.51
N GLU A 173 -16.63 -6.25 -12.17
CA GLU A 173 -15.53 -6.72 -11.31
C GLU A 173 -14.17 -6.51 -11.97
N TRP A 174 -14.05 -6.70 -13.29
CA TRP A 174 -12.84 -6.42 -14.04
C TRP A 174 -12.49 -4.91 -14.05
N LYS A 175 -13.47 -4.03 -14.24
CA LYS A 175 -13.25 -2.58 -14.16
C LYS A 175 -12.77 -2.16 -12.78
N ALA A 176 -13.36 -2.70 -11.70
CA ALA A 176 -12.91 -2.46 -10.35
C ALA A 176 -11.46 -2.92 -10.13
N ALA A 177 -11.10 -4.10 -10.63
CA ALA A 177 -9.73 -4.61 -10.56
C ALA A 177 -8.73 -3.70 -11.32
N LEU A 178 -9.10 -3.19 -12.50
CA LEU A 178 -8.26 -2.27 -13.28
C LEU A 178 -8.02 -0.95 -12.54
N VAL A 179 -9.03 -0.39 -11.87
CA VAL A 179 -8.89 0.83 -11.08
C VAL A 179 -7.89 0.62 -9.95
N ILE A 180 -7.95 -0.52 -9.26
CA ILE A 180 -7.03 -0.83 -8.17
C ILE A 180 -5.60 -1.03 -8.71
N ILE A 181 -5.43 -1.70 -9.85
CA ILE A 181 -4.13 -1.83 -10.53
C ILE A 181 -3.54 -0.45 -10.85
N ALA A 182 -4.37 0.47 -11.37
CA ALA A 182 -3.94 1.83 -11.66
C ALA A 182 -3.50 2.58 -10.39
N ILE A 183 -4.27 2.50 -9.30
CA ILE A 183 -3.94 3.11 -8.02
C ILE A 183 -2.61 2.56 -7.48
N VAL A 184 -2.45 1.24 -7.46
CA VAL A 184 -1.21 0.58 -7.02
C VAL A 184 -0.05 0.95 -7.94
N GLY A 185 -0.27 1.00 -9.26
CA GLY A 185 0.74 1.41 -10.23
C GLY A 185 1.23 2.83 -9.98
N VAL A 186 0.33 3.79 -9.82
CA VAL A 186 0.68 5.19 -9.50
C VAL A 186 1.41 5.27 -8.17
N PHE A 187 0.91 4.57 -7.13
CA PHE A 187 1.56 4.53 -5.83
C PHE A 187 3.01 4.05 -5.95
N ASN A 188 3.25 2.94 -6.66
CA ASN A 188 4.59 2.40 -6.85
C ASN A 188 5.49 3.33 -7.66
N VAL A 189 4.99 3.94 -8.74
CA VAL A 189 5.76 4.92 -9.52
C VAL A 189 6.22 6.09 -8.66
N CYS A 190 5.39 6.54 -7.71
CA CYS A 190 5.73 7.62 -6.79
C CYS A 190 6.73 7.19 -5.70
N TRP A 191 6.58 5.98 -5.13
CA TRP A 191 7.31 5.57 -3.93
C TRP A 191 8.56 4.71 -4.20
N ILE A 192 8.62 3.92 -5.29
CA ILE A 192 9.79 3.10 -5.61
C ILE A 192 11.06 3.95 -5.80
N PRO A 193 11.04 5.07 -6.56
CA PRO A 193 12.24 5.91 -6.69
C PRO A 193 12.74 6.43 -5.34
N PHE A 194 11.82 6.80 -4.45
CA PHE A 194 12.15 7.21 -3.10
C PHE A 194 12.80 6.06 -2.30
N GLY A 195 12.19 4.88 -2.29
CA GLY A 195 12.73 3.70 -1.60
C GLY A 195 14.10 3.26 -2.13
N VAL A 196 14.31 3.33 -3.45
CA VAL A 196 15.60 3.04 -4.08
C VAL A 196 16.65 4.10 -3.71
N GLY A 197 16.28 5.38 -3.73
CA GLY A 197 17.15 6.48 -3.29
C GLY A 197 17.57 6.32 -1.83
N MET A 198 16.63 5.97 -0.94
CA MET A 198 16.90 5.68 0.45
C MET A 198 17.85 4.48 0.63
N LEU A 199 17.68 3.43 -0.16
CA LEU A 199 18.54 2.25 -0.13
C LEU A 199 19.96 2.58 -0.62
N ALA A 200 20.08 3.34 -1.72
CA ALA A 200 21.38 3.77 -2.26
C ALA A 200 22.12 4.71 -1.32
N TYR A 201 21.39 5.46 -0.49
CA TYR A 201 21.99 6.36 0.52
C TYR A 201 22.44 5.60 1.79
N ALA A 202 21.88 4.40 2.03
CA ALA A 202 22.23 3.53 3.16
C ALA A 202 23.45 2.65 2.89
N LEU A 203 23.79 2.42 1.61
CA LEU A 203 24.93 1.59 1.15
C LEU A 203 26.15 2.45 0.86
#